data_79e7ad1b032f60bba9aa7f8f0ee8a852
#
_entry.id   79e7ad1b032f60bba9aa7f8f0ee8a852
#
_cell.length_a   1.000
_cell.length_b   1.000
_cell.length_c   1.000
_cell.angle_alpha   90.00
_cell.angle_beta   90.00
_cell.angle_gamma   90.00
#
_symmetry.space_group_name_H-M   'P 1'
#
loop_
_entity.id
_entity.type
_entity.pdbx_description
1 polymer ?
#
loop_
_entity_poly.entity_id
_entity_poly.type
_entity_poly.pdbx_seq_one_letter_code
_entity_poly.pdbx_strand_id
1 'polypeptide(L)'
;MNRSGSSSAAGVTREFIGMDSPTALRAGSGGHPCQGIYYRGMGRKPKVAMIATHYQIDFSEHYIAEYMASRGVGFLGWNTRFRGFESSFVLDHALVDIGVGVRWLRETAGVETVVLLGNSGGGSLMAAYQAQSGAVDLPSADGYVASAAHPGRPEVLTAWMDGAVVDENDPVASNPDLDLFTRTAPFDADFVARYRA
;
A
#
# COMPACT_ATOMS: atom_id res chain seq x y z
N MET A 1 31.26 -12.28 1.49
CA MET A 1 30.37 -13.46 1.31
C MET A 1 29.15 -13.00 0.56
N ASN A 2 29.11 -13.33 -0.72
CA ASN A 2 28.07 -12.91 -1.66
C ASN A 2 26.88 -13.86 -1.51
N ARG A 3 25.77 -13.39 -0.91
CA ARG A 3 24.50 -14.13 -0.95
C ARG A 3 23.68 -13.63 -2.13
N SER A 4 24.05 -14.03 -3.34
CA SER A 4 23.17 -14.01 -4.51
C SER A 4 22.30 -15.27 -4.48
N GLY A 5 21.30 -15.27 -3.61
CA GLY A 5 20.28 -16.30 -3.56
C GLY A 5 18.98 -15.77 -4.09
N SER A 6 18.85 -15.54 -5.41
CA SER A 6 17.56 -15.40 -6.04
C SER A 6 16.95 -16.80 -6.21
N SER A 7 16.22 -17.29 -5.21
CA SER A 7 15.26 -18.36 -5.45
C SER A 7 14.05 -17.73 -6.16
N SER A 8 14.18 -17.44 -7.47
CA SER A 8 12.99 -17.18 -8.28
C SER A 8 12.13 -18.44 -8.24
N ALA A 9 10.86 -18.32 -7.87
CA ALA A 9 9.91 -19.38 -8.17
C ALA A 9 10.04 -19.71 -9.64
N ALA A 10 10.26 -20.98 -9.98
CA ALA A 10 10.58 -21.40 -11.34
C ALA A 10 9.52 -20.82 -12.30
N GLY A 11 9.92 -19.94 -13.22
CA GLY A 11 9.06 -19.36 -14.23
C GLY A 11 8.56 -17.92 -14.00
N VAL A 12 9.05 -17.18 -13.01
CA VAL A 12 8.76 -15.76 -12.80
C VAL A 12 9.99 -14.90 -13.04
N THR A 13 9.83 -13.79 -13.76
CA THR A 13 10.85 -12.74 -13.90
C THR A 13 10.51 -11.57 -12.98
N ARG A 14 11.55 -10.94 -12.43
CA ARG A 14 11.49 -9.72 -11.62
C ARG A 14 12.30 -8.64 -12.31
N GLU A 15 11.71 -7.48 -12.49
CA GLU A 15 12.35 -6.33 -13.15
C GLU A 15 12.24 -5.11 -12.26
N PHE A 16 13.38 -4.49 -11.91
CA PHE A 16 13.37 -3.22 -11.18
C PHE A 16 12.92 -2.10 -12.11
N ILE A 17 11.96 -1.31 -11.65
CA ILE A 17 11.44 -0.14 -12.36
C ILE A 17 11.71 1.09 -11.50
N GLY A 18 12.43 2.05 -12.08
CA GLY A 18 12.68 3.36 -11.47
C GLY A 18 12.20 4.45 -12.42
N MET A 19 11.42 5.39 -11.91
CA MET A 19 10.79 6.45 -12.71
C MET A 19 10.87 7.79 -11.99
N ASP A 20 10.96 8.84 -12.80
CA ASP A 20 10.82 10.21 -12.31
C ASP A 20 9.36 10.48 -11.89
N SER A 21 9.19 11.39 -10.94
CA SER A 21 7.88 11.94 -10.63
C SER A 21 7.67 13.26 -11.38
N PRO A 22 6.48 13.50 -11.95
CA PRO A 22 6.17 14.76 -12.63
C PRO A 22 6.02 15.95 -11.67
N THR A 23 5.95 15.74 -10.37
CA THR A 23 5.91 16.79 -9.35
C THR A 23 7.27 16.97 -8.70
N ALA A 24 7.42 18.01 -7.86
CA ALA A 24 8.68 18.35 -7.22
C ALA A 24 9.35 17.16 -6.55
N LEU A 25 10.64 17.00 -6.78
CA LEU A 25 11.45 15.95 -6.19
C LEU A 25 11.62 16.18 -4.68
N ARG A 26 11.60 15.10 -3.93
CA ARG A 26 12.06 15.09 -2.55
C ARG A 26 13.57 15.26 -2.52
N ALA A 27 14.07 16.10 -1.61
CA ALA A 27 15.51 16.21 -1.39
C ALA A 27 16.12 14.83 -1.05
N GLY A 28 17.21 14.47 -1.74
CA GLY A 28 17.92 13.21 -1.52
C GLY A 28 17.22 11.95 -2.08
N SER A 29 16.15 12.11 -2.86
CA SER A 29 15.42 10.96 -3.44
C SER A 29 16.15 10.27 -4.60
N GLY A 30 17.25 10.83 -5.08
CA GLY A 30 17.98 10.31 -6.26
C GLY A 30 17.23 10.51 -7.57
N GLY A 31 17.68 9.81 -8.63
CA GLY A 31 17.14 9.93 -9.99
C GLY A 31 15.81 9.22 -10.21
N HIS A 32 15.41 8.32 -9.31
CA HIS A 32 14.18 7.52 -9.45
C HIS A 32 13.37 7.55 -8.17
N PRO A 33 12.68 8.65 -7.87
CA PRO A 33 11.89 8.80 -6.64
C PRO A 33 10.73 7.80 -6.56
N CYS A 34 10.14 7.43 -7.69
CA CYS A 34 9.14 6.38 -7.78
C CYS A 34 9.80 5.08 -8.23
N GLN A 35 9.64 3.99 -7.51
CA GLN A 35 10.33 2.75 -7.82
C GLN A 35 9.56 1.52 -7.34
N GLY A 36 9.85 0.38 -7.96
CA GLY A 36 9.25 -0.88 -7.59
C GLY A 36 9.83 -2.05 -8.34
N ILE A 37 9.20 -3.20 -8.18
CA ILE A 37 9.54 -4.42 -8.92
C ILE A 37 8.32 -4.89 -9.69
N TYR A 38 8.51 -5.11 -10.98
CA TYR A 38 7.51 -5.71 -11.85
C TYR A 38 7.75 -7.21 -11.97
N TYR A 39 6.73 -7.98 -11.67
CA TYR A 39 6.72 -9.43 -11.72
C TYR A 39 5.86 -9.90 -12.88
N ARG A 40 6.35 -10.86 -13.66
CA ARG A 40 5.60 -11.50 -14.75
C ARG A 40 6.07 -12.92 -14.98
N GLY A 41 5.22 -13.75 -15.54
CA GLY A 41 5.63 -15.09 -15.98
C GLY A 41 6.72 -15.01 -17.04
N MET A 42 7.70 -15.91 -16.96
CA MET A 42 8.81 -15.97 -17.92
C MET A 42 8.28 -16.14 -19.35
N GLY A 43 8.79 -15.32 -20.28
CA GLY A 43 8.38 -15.35 -21.67
C GLY A 43 6.96 -14.88 -21.96
N ARG A 44 6.23 -14.36 -20.98
CA ARG A 44 4.85 -13.88 -21.12
C ARG A 44 4.77 -12.34 -21.07
N LYS A 45 3.84 -11.79 -21.85
CA LYS A 45 3.38 -10.41 -21.72
C LYS A 45 1.96 -10.47 -21.13
N PRO A 46 1.79 -10.15 -19.83
CA PRO A 46 0.45 -10.20 -19.22
C PRO A 46 -0.45 -9.12 -19.82
N LYS A 47 -1.69 -9.50 -20.12
CA LYS A 47 -2.74 -8.54 -20.52
C LYS A 47 -3.37 -7.85 -19.33
N VAL A 48 -3.34 -8.50 -18.17
CA VAL A 48 -3.85 -8.00 -16.90
C VAL A 48 -2.68 -7.86 -15.94
N ALA A 49 -2.60 -6.75 -15.23
CA ALA A 49 -1.67 -6.57 -14.13
C ALA A 49 -2.32 -5.90 -12.93
N MET A 50 -1.81 -6.24 -11.77
CA MET A 50 -2.13 -5.54 -10.52
C MET A 50 -0.99 -4.56 -10.19
N ILE A 51 -1.36 -3.44 -9.56
CA ILE A 51 -0.42 -2.53 -8.91
C ILE A 51 -0.81 -2.36 -7.45
N ALA A 52 0.16 -2.48 -6.55
CA ALA A 52 -0.02 -2.29 -5.13
C ALA A 52 0.99 -1.30 -4.59
N THR A 53 0.57 -0.40 -3.71
CA THR A 53 1.44 0.50 -2.96
C THR A 53 0.90 0.71 -1.55
N HIS A 54 1.75 1.25 -0.69
CA HIS A 54 1.41 1.57 0.69
C HIS A 54 2.02 2.93 1.06
N TYR A 55 1.38 3.67 1.97
CA TYR A 55 1.89 4.98 2.38
C TYR A 55 3.08 4.88 3.37
N GLN A 56 3.36 3.70 3.93
CA GLN A 56 4.35 3.51 4.99
C GLN A 56 5.30 2.31 4.77
N ILE A 57 4.89 1.30 4.01
CA ILE A 57 5.62 0.04 3.85
C ILE A 57 6.11 -0.10 2.42
N ASP A 58 7.30 -0.68 2.23
CA ASP A 58 7.82 -1.05 0.93
C ASP A 58 7.03 -2.24 0.35
N PHE A 59 6.34 -2.00 -0.75
CA PHE A 59 5.57 -3.02 -1.46
C PHE A 59 6.27 -3.57 -2.69
N SER A 60 7.53 -3.22 -2.95
CA SER A 60 8.26 -3.76 -4.08
C SER A 60 8.31 -5.29 -4.08
N GLU A 61 8.41 -5.92 -2.90
CA GLU A 61 8.36 -7.38 -2.73
C GLU A 61 7.07 -7.85 -2.04
N HIS A 62 5.92 -7.42 -2.57
CA HIS A 62 4.62 -7.80 -2.02
C HIS A 62 4.40 -9.32 -2.07
N TYR A 63 3.90 -9.90 -0.98
CA TYR A 63 3.82 -11.35 -0.76
C TYR A 63 3.02 -12.14 -1.82
N ILE A 64 2.05 -11.51 -2.51
CA ILE A 64 1.30 -12.18 -3.59
C ILE A 64 1.90 -11.99 -4.98
N ALA A 65 2.96 -11.21 -5.14
CA ALA A 65 3.48 -10.80 -6.45
C ALA A 65 3.85 -12.01 -7.33
N GLU A 66 4.64 -12.93 -6.79
CA GLU A 66 5.04 -14.13 -7.52
C GLU A 66 3.87 -15.09 -7.77
N TYR A 67 2.95 -15.18 -6.82
CA TYR A 67 1.75 -16.00 -6.96
C TYR A 67 0.90 -15.54 -8.15
N MET A 68 0.70 -14.24 -8.31
CA MET A 68 -0.04 -13.66 -9.42
C MET A 68 0.72 -13.82 -10.73
N ALA A 69 2.01 -13.51 -10.74
CA ALA A 69 2.87 -13.59 -11.91
C ALA A 69 2.95 -15.02 -12.48
N SER A 70 3.07 -16.03 -11.63
CA SER A 70 3.09 -17.45 -12.04
C SER A 70 1.79 -17.89 -12.71
N ARG A 71 0.68 -17.19 -12.45
CA ARG A 71 -0.65 -17.44 -13.03
C ARG A 71 -0.95 -16.56 -14.24
N GLY A 72 0.02 -15.79 -14.72
CA GLY A 72 -0.11 -14.99 -15.93
C GLY A 72 -0.67 -13.59 -15.72
N VAL A 73 -0.85 -13.17 -14.46
CA VAL A 73 -1.21 -11.79 -14.09
C VAL A 73 0.07 -11.05 -13.73
N GLY A 74 0.36 -9.93 -14.41
CA GLY A 74 1.48 -9.07 -14.03
C GLY A 74 1.25 -8.48 -12.63
N PHE A 75 2.33 -8.18 -11.91
CA PHE A 75 2.23 -7.52 -10.62
C PHE A 75 3.31 -6.45 -10.50
N LEU A 76 2.92 -5.21 -10.23
CA LEU A 76 3.83 -4.12 -9.93
C LEU A 76 3.73 -3.78 -8.43
N GLY A 77 4.73 -4.21 -7.68
CA GLY A 77 4.93 -3.75 -6.31
C GLY A 77 5.58 -2.37 -6.37
N TRP A 78 4.82 -1.33 -6.02
CA TRP A 78 5.17 0.06 -6.31
C TRP A 78 5.37 0.87 -5.04
N ASN A 79 6.36 1.76 -5.06
CA ASN A 79 6.61 2.73 -4.01
C ASN A 79 6.57 4.13 -4.57
N THR A 80 5.87 5.03 -3.85
CA THR A 80 5.86 6.46 -4.11
C THR A 80 7.18 7.09 -3.64
N ARG A 81 7.41 8.37 -3.98
CA ARG A 81 8.56 9.16 -3.50
C ARG A 81 8.74 9.19 -1.98
N PHE A 82 7.70 8.83 -1.24
CA PHE A 82 7.71 8.90 0.22
C PHE A 82 8.32 7.68 0.90
N ARG A 83 8.70 6.64 0.16
CA ARG A 83 9.41 5.49 0.72
C ARG A 83 10.68 5.92 1.44
N GLY A 84 10.79 5.59 2.73
CA GLY A 84 11.87 6.01 3.63
C GLY A 84 11.78 7.48 4.08
N PHE A 85 10.65 8.15 3.81
CA PHE A 85 10.35 9.51 4.25
C PHE A 85 8.86 9.70 4.52
N GLU A 86 8.26 8.71 5.13
CA GLU A 86 6.82 8.55 5.31
C GLU A 86 6.21 9.64 6.20
N SER A 87 7.01 10.23 7.10
CA SER A 87 6.60 11.36 7.95
C SER A 87 6.21 12.62 7.16
N SER A 88 6.68 12.74 5.92
CA SER A 88 6.40 13.86 5.02
C SER A 88 5.37 13.52 3.95
N PHE A 89 4.57 12.46 4.16
CA PHE A 89 3.59 11.98 3.20
C PHE A 89 2.56 13.06 2.84
N VAL A 90 2.38 13.27 1.53
CA VAL A 90 1.36 14.16 0.96
C VAL A 90 0.52 13.34 -0.03
N LEU A 91 -0.79 13.24 0.24
CA LEU A 91 -1.70 12.40 -0.52
C LEU A 91 -1.70 12.73 -2.02
N ASP A 92 -1.88 14.00 -2.38
CA ASP A 92 -1.97 14.42 -3.79
C ASP A 92 -0.72 14.05 -4.58
N HIS A 93 0.45 14.19 -3.99
CA HIS A 93 1.71 13.78 -4.63
C HIS A 93 1.82 12.25 -4.75
N ALA A 94 1.34 11.52 -3.75
CA ALA A 94 1.33 10.05 -3.80
C ALA A 94 0.39 9.53 -4.90
N LEU A 95 -0.76 10.18 -5.11
CA LEU A 95 -1.68 9.82 -6.21
C LEU A 95 -1.02 10.03 -7.57
N VAL A 96 -0.28 11.13 -7.76
CA VAL A 96 0.50 11.35 -8.99
C VAL A 96 1.54 10.24 -9.19
N ASP A 97 2.24 9.85 -8.13
CA ASP A 97 3.25 8.77 -8.19
C ASP A 97 2.64 7.40 -8.49
N ILE A 98 1.41 7.12 -8.01
CA ILE A 98 0.66 5.93 -8.42
C ILE A 98 0.35 6.00 -9.91
N GLY A 99 -0.06 7.18 -10.40
CA GLY A 99 -0.32 7.41 -11.82
C GLY A 99 0.89 7.11 -12.71
N VAL A 100 2.12 7.39 -12.24
CA VAL A 100 3.36 7.01 -12.95
C VAL A 100 3.43 5.49 -13.13
N GLY A 101 3.16 4.71 -12.08
CA GLY A 101 3.15 3.25 -12.17
C GLY A 101 2.05 2.69 -13.08
N VAL A 102 0.84 3.26 -13.01
CA VAL A 102 -0.29 2.87 -13.89
C VAL A 102 0.04 3.18 -15.36
N ARG A 103 0.59 4.35 -15.65
CA ARG A 103 1.02 4.75 -16.99
C ARG A 103 2.10 3.81 -17.53
N TRP A 104 3.09 3.49 -16.72
CA TRP A 104 4.15 2.56 -17.10
C TRP A 104 3.59 1.17 -17.45
N LEU A 105 2.65 0.64 -16.66
CA LEU A 105 2.00 -0.64 -16.95
C LEU A 105 1.30 -0.63 -18.31
N ARG A 106 0.60 0.45 -18.66
CA ARG A 106 -0.11 0.56 -19.93
C ARG A 106 0.84 0.78 -21.11
N GLU A 107 1.69 1.77 -21.02
CA GLU A 107 2.46 2.27 -22.16
C GLU A 107 3.74 1.48 -22.40
N THR A 108 4.40 1.00 -21.35
CA THR A 108 5.68 0.29 -21.44
C THR A 108 5.51 -1.22 -21.32
N ALA A 109 4.82 -1.70 -20.30
CA ALA A 109 4.57 -3.12 -20.13
C ALA A 109 3.50 -3.67 -21.09
N GLY A 110 2.66 -2.81 -21.69
CA GLY A 110 1.63 -3.15 -22.67
C GLY A 110 0.44 -3.88 -22.04
N VAL A 111 0.12 -3.55 -20.79
CA VAL A 111 -1.01 -4.13 -20.04
C VAL A 111 -2.31 -3.51 -20.51
N GLU A 112 -3.30 -4.34 -20.86
CA GLU A 112 -4.63 -3.92 -21.31
C GLU A 112 -5.55 -3.57 -20.12
N THR A 113 -5.46 -4.34 -19.02
CA THR A 113 -6.28 -4.18 -17.81
C THR A 113 -5.41 -3.98 -16.59
N VAL A 114 -5.56 -2.84 -15.92
CA VAL A 114 -4.85 -2.50 -14.68
C VAL A 114 -5.80 -2.54 -13.50
N VAL A 115 -5.47 -3.35 -12.49
CA VAL A 115 -6.24 -3.49 -11.26
C VAL A 115 -5.44 -2.93 -10.08
N LEU A 116 -6.03 -2.02 -9.34
CA LEU A 116 -5.45 -1.51 -8.09
C LEU A 116 -5.66 -2.51 -6.97
N LEU A 117 -4.61 -2.85 -6.25
CA LEU A 117 -4.71 -3.65 -5.03
C LEU A 117 -4.51 -2.75 -3.81
N GLY A 118 -5.58 -2.55 -3.07
CA GLY A 118 -5.57 -1.88 -1.78
C GLY A 118 -5.40 -2.87 -0.64
N ASN A 119 -4.16 -3.07 -0.18
CA ASN A 119 -3.87 -3.95 0.94
C ASN A 119 -3.44 -3.12 2.16
N SER A 120 -3.98 -3.44 3.34
CA SER A 120 -3.68 -2.74 4.59
C SER A 120 -3.89 -1.21 4.45
N GLY A 121 -2.92 -0.39 4.83
CA GLY A 121 -2.96 1.06 4.62
C GLY A 121 -2.97 1.49 3.14
N GLY A 122 -2.53 0.64 2.23
CA GLY A 122 -2.72 0.85 0.79
C GLY A 122 -4.18 0.83 0.36
N GLY A 123 -5.10 0.33 1.21
CA GLY A 123 -6.53 0.27 0.94
C GLY A 123 -7.12 1.64 0.64
N SER A 124 -7.06 2.55 1.60
CA SER A 124 -7.56 3.92 1.43
C SER A 124 -6.80 4.70 0.37
N LEU A 125 -5.48 4.50 0.25
CA LEU A 125 -4.65 5.17 -0.75
C LEU A 125 -5.06 4.80 -2.18
N MET A 126 -5.22 3.50 -2.45
CA MET A 126 -5.64 3.02 -3.76
C MET A 126 -7.11 3.34 -4.08
N ALA A 127 -7.98 3.36 -3.05
CA ALA A 127 -9.36 3.82 -3.20
C ALA A 127 -9.43 5.31 -3.56
N ALA A 128 -8.60 6.15 -2.92
CA ALA A 128 -8.49 7.57 -3.25
C ALA A 128 -8.00 7.78 -4.69
N TYR A 129 -7.02 6.99 -5.14
CA TYR A 129 -6.59 7.01 -6.53
C TYR A 129 -7.72 6.63 -7.48
N GLN A 130 -8.42 5.53 -7.23
CA GLN A 130 -9.53 5.07 -8.06
C GLN A 130 -10.63 6.13 -8.18
N ALA A 131 -10.96 6.80 -7.08
CA ALA A 131 -11.99 7.83 -7.05
C ALA A 131 -11.62 9.10 -7.84
N GLN A 132 -10.33 9.41 -7.95
CA GLN A 132 -9.83 10.63 -8.59
C GLN A 132 -9.28 10.39 -10.00
N SER A 133 -8.97 9.15 -10.36
CA SER A 133 -8.44 8.82 -11.68
C SER A 133 -9.45 9.16 -12.78
N GLY A 134 -8.94 9.70 -13.88
CA GLY A 134 -9.77 10.21 -14.98
C GLY A 134 -10.36 11.60 -14.76
N ALA A 135 -10.44 12.09 -13.51
CA ALA A 135 -10.95 13.43 -13.20
C ALA A 135 -9.85 14.52 -13.16
N VAL A 136 -8.62 14.13 -12.83
CA VAL A 136 -7.48 15.04 -12.62
C VAL A 136 -6.25 14.63 -13.43
N ASP A 137 -6.41 14.26 -14.67
CA ASP A 137 -5.33 13.81 -15.58
C ASP A 137 -4.46 12.67 -15.01
N LEU A 138 -5.05 11.82 -14.17
CA LEU A 138 -4.44 10.59 -13.70
C LEU A 138 -4.90 9.42 -14.59
N PRO A 139 -4.00 8.53 -15.04
CA PRO A 139 -4.41 7.37 -15.82
C PRO A 139 -5.44 6.50 -15.09
N SER A 140 -6.54 6.19 -15.76
CA SER A 140 -7.58 5.35 -15.15
C SER A 140 -7.10 3.92 -14.94
N ALA A 141 -7.48 3.32 -13.82
CA ALA A 141 -7.43 1.87 -13.62
C ALA A 141 -8.80 1.26 -13.90
N ASP A 142 -8.82 -0.04 -14.25
CA ASP A 142 -10.05 -0.72 -14.67
C ASP A 142 -10.80 -1.35 -13.50
N GLY A 143 -10.14 -1.49 -12.36
CA GLY A 143 -10.76 -2.04 -11.16
C GLY A 143 -9.94 -1.84 -9.89
N TYR A 144 -10.59 -2.07 -8.76
CA TYR A 144 -10.01 -1.99 -7.43
C TYR A 144 -10.37 -3.24 -6.62
N VAL A 145 -9.39 -3.81 -5.95
CA VAL A 145 -9.55 -4.94 -5.02
C VAL A 145 -9.08 -4.50 -3.64
N ALA A 146 -9.97 -4.59 -2.67
CA ALA A 146 -9.66 -4.38 -1.25
C ALA A 146 -9.30 -5.72 -0.59
N SER A 147 -8.12 -5.81 0.01
CA SER A 147 -7.65 -6.99 0.74
C SER A 147 -7.11 -6.57 2.10
N ALA A 148 -7.82 -6.91 3.19
CA ALA A 148 -7.53 -6.42 4.54
C ALA A 148 -7.27 -4.89 4.54
N ALA A 149 -8.08 -4.17 3.77
CA ALA A 149 -7.90 -2.75 3.49
C ALA A 149 -8.33 -1.89 4.70
N HIS A 150 -7.54 -0.90 5.04
CA HIS A 150 -7.89 0.09 6.04
C HIS A 150 -8.76 1.20 5.44
N PRO A 151 -9.76 1.72 6.16
CA PRO A 151 -10.64 2.79 5.68
C PRO A 151 -9.94 4.15 5.58
N GLY A 152 -8.85 4.31 6.30
CA GLY A 152 -8.06 5.54 6.37
C GLY A 152 -7.37 5.65 7.72
N ARG A 153 -6.34 6.47 7.78
CA ARG A 153 -5.53 6.60 8.99
C ARG A 153 -6.29 7.18 10.19
N PRO A 154 -7.14 8.20 10.02
CA PRO A 154 -7.93 8.74 11.14
C PRO A 154 -8.80 7.69 11.82
N GLU A 155 -9.57 6.94 11.04
CA GLU A 155 -10.47 5.91 11.58
C GLU A 155 -9.71 4.77 12.23
N VAL A 156 -8.60 4.33 11.61
CA VAL A 156 -7.77 3.24 12.14
C VAL A 156 -7.12 3.65 13.46
N LEU A 157 -6.53 4.84 13.53
CA LEU A 157 -5.90 5.34 14.76
C LEU A 157 -6.93 5.52 15.87
N THR A 158 -8.08 6.10 15.55
CA THR A 158 -9.17 6.24 16.53
C THR A 158 -9.62 4.89 17.07
N ALA A 159 -9.72 3.86 16.19
CA ALA A 159 -10.09 2.51 16.61
C ALA A 159 -9.01 1.80 17.43
N TRP A 160 -7.75 2.22 17.31
CA TRP A 160 -6.61 1.63 18.02
C TRP A 160 -6.24 2.39 19.31
N MET A 161 -6.84 3.55 19.55
CA MET A 161 -6.62 4.25 20.82
C MET A 161 -7.19 3.43 21.97
N ASP A 162 -6.39 3.25 23.00
CA ASP A 162 -6.84 2.58 24.22
C ASP A 162 -7.49 3.59 25.17
N GLY A 163 -8.81 3.50 25.32
CA GLY A 163 -9.57 4.36 26.23
C GLY A 163 -9.22 4.17 27.72
N ALA A 164 -8.47 3.13 28.07
CA ALA A 164 -8.03 2.89 29.43
C ALA A 164 -6.75 3.65 29.82
N VAL A 165 -5.98 4.18 28.88
CA VAL A 165 -4.73 4.91 29.17
C VAL A 165 -5.03 6.20 29.93
N VAL A 166 -4.37 6.41 31.08
CA VAL A 166 -4.54 7.62 31.92
C VAL A 166 -3.30 8.51 31.97
N ASP A 167 -2.14 8.01 31.53
CA ASP A 167 -0.90 8.77 31.39
C ASP A 167 -0.12 8.29 30.16
N GLU A 168 0.03 9.18 29.19
CA GLU A 168 0.77 8.91 27.93
C GLU A 168 2.27 8.62 28.13
N ASN A 169 2.82 8.99 29.29
CA ASN A 169 4.23 8.76 29.63
C ASN A 169 4.45 7.45 30.41
N ASP A 170 3.39 6.85 30.90
CA ASP A 170 3.43 5.56 31.62
C ASP A 170 2.55 4.52 30.90
N PRO A 171 3.15 3.61 30.09
CA PRO A 171 2.40 2.65 29.28
C PRO A 171 1.64 1.59 30.08
N VAL A 172 1.85 1.54 31.39
CA VAL A 172 1.15 0.62 32.31
C VAL A 172 0.10 1.30 33.17
N ALA A 173 0.04 2.64 33.14
CA ALA A 173 -0.97 3.40 33.88
C ALA A 173 -2.30 3.31 33.13
N SER A 174 -3.23 2.53 33.63
CA SER A 174 -4.56 2.34 33.03
C SER A 174 -5.69 2.47 34.04
N ASN A 175 -6.86 2.89 33.56
CA ASN A 175 -8.10 2.85 34.31
C ASN A 175 -8.66 1.42 34.30
N PRO A 176 -8.70 0.72 35.44
CA PRO A 176 -9.15 -0.67 35.49
C PRO A 176 -10.62 -0.84 35.08
N ASP A 177 -11.44 0.21 35.18
CA ASP A 177 -12.85 0.18 34.76
C ASP A 177 -13.03 0.18 33.25
N LEU A 178 -11.98 0.57 32.51
CA LEU A 178 -11.98 0.60 31.04
C LEU A 178 -11.03 -0.43 30.42
N ASP A 179 -10.26 -1.17 31.21
CA ASP A 179 -9.31 -2.14 30.73
C ASP A 179 -10.01 -3.32 30.03
N LEU A 180 -9.76 -3.45 28.73
CA LEU A 180 -10.28 -4.52 27.87
C LEU A 180 -9.73 -5.90 28.24
N PHE A 181 -8.48 -5.97 28.74
CA PHE A 181 -7.80 -7.23 29.01
C PHE A 181 -8.27 -7.92 30.30
N THR A 182 -8.92 -7.18 31.19
CA THR A 182 -9.52 -7.73 32.40
C THR A 182 -10.96 -8.22 32.19
N ARG A 183 -11.49 -8.10 30.97
CA ARG A 183 -12.88 -8.41 30.62
C ARG A 183 -12.95 -9.55 29.59
N THR A 184 -14.09 -10.20 29.57
CA THR A 184 -14.38 -11.25 28.57
C THR A 184 -15.45 -10.78 27.61
N ALA A 185 -15.20 -10.95 26.30
CA ALA A 185 -16.20 -10.68 25.28
C ALA A 185 -17.36 -11.71 25.33
N PRO A 186 -18.59 -11.33 24.90
CA PRO A 186 -18.95 -10.02 24.34
C PRO A 186 -19.07 -8.94 25.43
N PHE A 187 -18.62 -7.73 25.11
CA PHE A 187 -18.70 -6.60 26.03
C PHE A 187 -20.13 -6.03 26.09
N ASP A 188 -20.54 -5.61 27.27
CA ASP A 188 -21.84 -4.96 27.43
C ASP A 188 -21.89 -3.56 26.79
N ALA A 189 -23.10 -3.10 26.44
CA ALA A 189 -23.28 -1.85 25.71
C ALA A 189 -22.82 -0.62 26.51
N ASP A 190 -23.02 -0.63 27.85
CA ASP A 190 -22.64 0.49 28.71
C ASP A 190 -21.12 0.60 28.85
N PHE A 191 -20.44 -0.54 28.91
CA PHE A 191 -18.97 -0.57 28.86
C PHE A 191 -18.45 -0.02 27.53
N VAL A 192 -18.99 -0.50 26.40
CA VAL A 192 -18.57 -0.04 25.06
C VAL A 192 -18.81 1.46 24.90
N ALA A 193 -19.93 1.99 25.38
CA ALA A 193 -20.22 3.41 25.34
C ALA A 193 -19.20 4.23 26.14
N ARG A 194 -18.85 3.82 27.34
CA ARG A 194 -17.85 4.49 28.19
C ARG A 194 -16.44 4.40 27.63
N TYR A 195 -16.09 3.25 27.06
CA TYR A 195 -14.76 3.03 26.45
C TYR A 195 -14.52 3.91 25.21
N ARG A 196 -15.59 4.26 24.49
CA ARG A 196 -15.55 5.07 23.26
C ARG A 196 -15.80 6.57 23.50
N ALA A 197 -16.14 6.97 24.69
CA ALA A 197 -16.40 8.38 25.04
C ALA A 197 -15.10 9.16 25.25
#